data_304cc78c9bac57d131b545ca41da6729
#
_entry.id   304cc78c9bac57d131b545ca41da6729
#
_cell.length_a   1.000
_cell.length_b   1.000
_cell.length_c   1.000
_cell.angle_alpha   90.00
_cell.angle_beta   90.00
_cell.angle_gamma   90.00
#
_symmetry.space_group_name_H-M   'P 1'
#
loop_
_entity.id
_entity.type
_entity.pdbx_description
1 polymer ?
#
loop_
_entity_poly.entity_id
_entity_poly.type
_entity_poly.pdbx_seq_one_letter_code
_entity_poly.pdbx_strand_id
1 'polypeptide(L)' 'MSEYMELIDPKTMLGTLLKNGKVVDSYRVMQCDKCALIQKFDAFGYQKAAEDNPVWFCFGCRNQR' A
#
# COMPACT_ATOMS: atom_id res chain seq x y z
N MET A 1 17.53 1.27 19.94
CA MET A 1 16.87 0.99 18.67
C MET A 1 15.48 1.60 18.65
N SER A 2 15.16 2.31 17.59
CA SER A 2 13.80 2.79 17.45
C SER A 2 12.93 1.68 16.91
N GLU A 3 11.81 1.46 17.55
CA GLU A 3 10.86 0.45 17.12
C GLU A 3 9.72 1.12 16.38
N TYR A 4 9.54 0.69 15.13
CA TYR A 4 8.43 1.15 14.30
C TYR A 4 7.40 0.03 14.20
N MET A 5 6.15 0.44 14.25
CA MET A 5 5.03 -0.47 14.03
C MET A 5 4.11 0.13 12.98
N GLU A 6 3.70 -0.68 12.03
CA GLU A 6 2.76 -0.27 11.00
C GLU A 6 1.43 -0.95 11.25
N LEU A 7 0.38 -0.15 11.32
CA LEU A 7 -0.99 -0.64 11.46
C LEU A 7 -1.75 -0.30 10.19
N ILE A 8 -2.37 -1.30 9.60
CA ILE A 8 -3.13 -1.12 8.38
C ILE A 8 -4.58 -1.46 8.67
N ASP A 9 -5.48 -0.52 8.36
CA ASP A 9 -6.91 -0.72 8.50
C ASP A 9 -7.48 -1.05 7.12
N PRO A 10 -7.89 -2.31 6.88
CA PRO A 10 -8.42 -2.70 5.58
C PRO A 10 -9.79 -2.09 5.28
N LYS A 11 -10.51 -1.60 6.28
CA LYS A 11 -11.80 -0.97 6.06
C LYS A 11 -11.69 0.44 5.52
N THR A 12 -10.74 1.21 6.04
CA THR A 12 -10.53 2.58 5.62
C THR A 12 -9.41 2.70 4.60
N MET A 13 -8.63 1.64 4.41
CA MET A 13 -7.45 1.61 3.54
C MET A 13 -6.44 2.69 3.93
N LEU A 14 -6.25 2.84 5.23
CA LEU A 14 -5.27 3.76 5.79
C LEU A 14 -4.22 2.98 6.57
N GLY A 15 -2.98 3.40 6.43
CA GLY A 15 -1.88 2.89 7.21
C GLY A 15 -1.40 3.94 8.21
N THR A 16 -1.04 3.49 9.39
CA THR A 16 -0.52 4.35 10.45
C THR A 16 0.85 3.84 10.86
N LEU A 17 1.84 4.71 10.84
CA LEU A 17 3.18 4.38 11.32
C LEU A 17 3.35 4.92 12.72
N LEU A 18 3.72 4.02 13.63
CA LEU A 18 3.95 4.34 15.02
C LEU A 18 5.44 4.18 15.35
N LYS A 19 5.94 5.06 16.17
CA LYS A 19 7.28 4.92 16.74
C LYS A 19 7.17 5.03 18.23
N ASN A 20 7.57 3.97 18.94
CA ASN A 20 7.51 3.91 20.41
C ASN A 20 6.09 4.20 20.93
N GLY A 21 5.07 3.70 20.21
CA GLY A 21 3.68 3.89 20.61
C GLY A 21 3.05 5.20 20.19
N LYS A 22 3.77 6.05 19.47
CA LYS A 22 3.26 7.35 19.03
C LYS A 22 3.11 7.37 17.51
N VAL A 23 2.01 7.93 17.03
CA VAL A 23 1.78 8.10 15.60
C VAL A 23 2.77 9.14 15.06
N VAL A 24 3.58 8.73 14.11
CA VAL A 24 4.55 9.61 13.46
C VAL A 24 4.23 9.86 11.99
N ASP A 25 3.36 9.03 11.38
CA ASP A 25 2.96 9.21 10.00
C ASP A 25 1.66 8.46 9.76
N SER A 26 0.93 8.90 8.76
CA SER A 26 -0.22 8.17 8.24
C SER A 26 -0.24 8.31 6.72
N TYR A 27 -0.76 7.28 6.05
CA TYR A 27 -0.72 7.24 4.59
C TYR A 27 -1.82 6.32 4.09
N ARG A 28 -2.14 6.44 2.82
CA ARG A 28 -3.07 5.53 2.19
C ARG A 28 -2.38 4.23 1.83
N VAL A 29 -3.14 3.14 1.90
CA VAL A 29 -2.68 1.84 1.44
C VAL A 29 -3.66 1.30 0.42
N MET A 30 -3.22 0.33 -0.37
CA MET A 30 -4.07 -0.27 -1.38
C MET A 30 -3.67 -1.72 -1.57
N GLN A 31 -4.64 -2.55 -1.90
CA GLN A 31 -4.37 -3.95 -2.18
C GLN A 31 -3.82 -4.10 -3.59
N CYS A 32 -2.69 -4.78 -3.71
CA CYS A 32 -2.10 -5.08 -5.00
C CYS A 32 -2.93 -6.13 -5.73
N ASP A 33 -3.26 -5.86 -6.99
CA ASP A 33 -4.05 -6.79 -7.79
C ASP A 33 -3.24 -7.99 -8.28
N LYS A 34 -1.93 -7.96 -8.12
CA LYS A 34 -1.08 -9.06 -8.56
C LYS A 34 -0.69 -10.00 -7.42
N CYS A 35 -0.24 -9.46 -6.31
CA CYS A 35 0.20 -10.29 -5.17
C CYS A 35 -0.82 -10.34 -4.04
N ALA A 36 -1.88 -9.55 -4.12
CA ALA A 36 -2.96 -9.45 -3.13
C ALA A 36 -2.52 -8.93 -1.76
N LEU A 37 -1.30 -8.43 -1.64
CA LEU A 37 -0.83 -7.81 -0.40
C LEU A 37 -1.24 -6.34 -0.35
N ILE A 38 -1.49 -5.85 0.86
CA ILE A 38 -1.80 -4.44 1.06
C ILE A 38 -0.49 -3.70 1.27
N GLN A 39 -0.23 -2.71 0.41
CA GLN A 39 1.01 -1.96 0.39
C GLN A 39 0.71 -0.47 0.40
N LYS A 40 1.73 0.32 0.69
CA LYS A 40 1.60 1.78 0.65
C LYS A 40 1.20 2.21 -0.76
N PHE A 41 0.15 3.04 -0.83
CA PHE A 41 -0.39 3.51 -2.09
C PHE A 41 0.51 4.56 -2.73
N ASP A 42 0.65 4.48 -4.05
CA ASP A 42 1.15 5.59 -4.86
C ASP A 42 0.44 5.56 -6.21
N ALA A 43 0.42 6.70 -6.88
CA ALA A 43 -0.32 6.84 -8.13
C ALA A 43 0.39 6.18 -9.31
N PHE A 44 1.64 5.80 -9.15
CA PHE A 44 2.42 5.21 -10.23
C PHE A 44 2.14 3.72 -10.41
N GLY A 45 1.42 3.11 -9.46
CA GLY A 45 1.11 1.69 -9.51
C GLY A 45 -0.06 1.32 -10.40
N TYR A 46 -0.80 2.30 -10.92
CA TYR A 46 -1.95 2.00 -11.77
C TYR A 46 -1.51 1.47 -13.12
N GLN A 47 -2.17 0.40 -13.53
CA GLN A 47 -1.95 -0.23 -14.83
C GLN A 47 -3.30 -0.32 -15.55
N LYS A 48 -3.29 -0.20 -16.87
CA LYS A 48 -4.50 -0.42 -17.64
C LYS A 48 -4.70 -1.92 -17.82
N ALA A 49 -5.86 -2.40 -17.37
CA ALA A 49 -6.28 -3.75 -17.68
C ALA A 49 -7.02 -3.78 -19.01
N ALA A 50 -7.21 -4.97 -19.56
CA ALA A 50 -7.76 -5.15 -20.90
C ALA A 50 -9.19 -4.64 -21.08
N GLU A 51 -9.93 -4.39 -19.99
CA GLU A 51 -11.35 -4.01 -20.07
C GLU A 51 -11.60 -2.66 -19.42
N ASP A 52 -10.69 -1.73 -19.56
CA ASP A 52 -10.79 -0.36 -19.06
C ASP A 52 -10.93 -0.25 -17.55
N ASN A 53 -10.75 -1.37 -16.82
CA ASN A 53 -10.74 -1.34 -15.37
C ASN A 53 -9.30 -1.20 -14.90
N PRO A 54 -8.92 -0.07 -14.32
CA PRO A 54 -7.55 0.09 -13.84
C PRO A 54 -7.29 -0.86 -12.68
N VAL A 55 -6.13 -1.51 -12.72
CA VAL A 55 -5.64 -2.30 -11.61
C VAL A 55 -4.45 -1.59 -11.00
N TRP A 56 -4.17 -1.86 -9.72
CA TRP A 56 -3.06 -1.25 -9.03
C TRP A 56 -2.07 -2.33 -8.62
N PHE A 57 -0.80 -2.15 -8.98
CA PHE A 57 0.28 -3.06 -8.59
C PHE A 57 1.19 -2.34 -7.61
N CYS A 58 1.61 -3.05 -6.56
CA CYS A 58 2.57 -2.50 -5.61
C CYS A 58 3.94 -2.34 -6.27
N PHE A 59 4.82 -1.59 -5.60
CA PHE A 59 6.12 -1.27 -6.17
C PHE A 59 6.90 -2.52 -6.59
N GLY A 60 6.88 -3.57 -5.78
CA GLY A 60 7.59 -4.79 -6.11
C GLY A 60 7.03 -5.50 -7.32
N CYS A 61 5.70 -5.51 -7.48
CA CYS A 61 5.06 -6.21 -8.60
C CYS A 61 5.23 -5.49 -9.93
N ARG A 62 5.13 -4.17 -9.95
CA ARG A 62 5.24 -3.43 -11.20
C ARG A 62 6.67 -3.37 -11.74
N ASN A 63 7.66 -3.67 -10.91
CA ASN A 63 9.05 -3.76 -11.33
C ASN A 63 9.46 -5.14 -11.79
N GLN A 64 8.57 -6.12 -11.69
CA GLN A 64 8.80 -7.47 -12.20
C GLN A 64 8.44 -7.54 -13.67
N ARG A 65 9.28 -8.20 -14.42
CA ARG A 65 9.04 -8.49 -15.83
C ARG A 65 8.69 -9.94 -16.05
#